data_5bfffd05441734b27d08dcde89f12849
#
_entry.id   5bfffd05441734b27d08dcde89f12849
#
_cell.length_a   1.000
_cell.length_b   1.000
_cell.length_c   1.000
_cell.angle_alpha   90.00
_cell.angle_beta   90.00
_cell.angle_gamma   90.00
#
_symmetry.space_group_name_H-M   'P 1'
#
loop_
_entity.id
_entity.type
_entity.pdbx_description
1 polymer ?
#
loop_
_entity_poly.entity_id
_entity_poly.type
_entity_poly.pdbx_seq_one_letter_code
_entity_poly.pdbx_strand_id
1 'polypeptide(L)'
;TRNLMGVTGDTGAWLRNTMGALVLGGVPPEKYWPYVVADFDKEPPSFVYAVGNNFQALKYFCHDPAGSKLTGDAVLASVKAYLAAGVPSMFGFFGFPSFEQTDVKGGIPYPAPGEKAQWGHAIVAIGYDDAKKIKNTQSNKTTTGALLIRNSWGKTWGDKGYGWLPYDYVKNKLADDFWSMNSMDWVSTKQFGL
;
A
#
# COMPACT_ATOMS: atom_id res chain seq x y z
N THR A 1 11.76 -6.39 7.76
CA THR A 1 11.24 -5.26 8.57
C THR A 1 11.01 -5.69 10.02
N ARG A 2 10.24 -6.76 10.28
CA ARG A 2 9.90 -7.21 11.65
C ARG A 2 11.13 -7.57 12.48
N ASN A 3 12.10 -8.29 11.92
CA ASN A 3 13.34 -8.62 12.60
C ASN A 3 14.11 -7.35 13.04
N LEU A 4 14.14 -6.32 12.19
CA LEU A 4 14.72 -5.02 12.54
C LEU A 4 13.94 -4.29 13.66
N MET A 5 12.67 -4.62 13.84
CA MET A 5 11.84 -4.09 14.94
C MET A 5 11.95 -4.92 16.22
N GLY A 6 12.66 -6.06 16.19
CA GLY A 6 12.77 -6.98 17.32
C GLY A 6 11.47 -7.71 17.66
N VAL A 7 10.55 -7.87 16.69
CA VAL A 7 9.27 -8.56 16.88
C VAL A 7 9.19 -9.82 16.04
N THR A 8 8.51 -10.84 16.57
CA THR A 8 8.26 -12.13 15.92
C THR A 8 6.75 -12.37 15.81
N GLY A 9 6.35 -13.31 14.99
CA GLY A 9 4.96 -13.63 14.72
C GLY A 9 4.31 -12.71 13.68
N ASP A 10 3.08 -12.98 13.32
CA ASP A 10 2.35 -12.19 12.32
C ASP A 10 1.70 -10.95 12.97
N THR A 11 2.54 -10.00 13.33
CA THR A 11 2.18 -8.75 14.00
C THR A 11 2.01 -7.57 13.04
N GLY A 12 2.19 -7.80 11.73
CA GLY A 12 2.26 -6.73 10.75
C GLY A 12 3.54 -5.89 10.87
N ALA A 13 3.58 -4.77 10.17
CA ALA A 13 4.67 -3.79 10.25
C ALA A 13 4.16 -2.40 9.88
N TRP A 14 4.66 -1.37 10.54
CA TRP A 14 4.40 0.02 10.16
C TRP A 14 5.04 0.33 8.81
N LEU A 15 4.32 1.06 7.95
CA LEU A 15 4.81 1.42 6.61
C LEU A 15 6.10 2.22 6.66
N ARG A 16 6.23 3.16 7.60
CA ARG A 16 7.48 3.89 7.83
C ARG A 16 8.67 2.96 8.10
N ASN A 17 8.47 1.93 8.94
CA ASN A 17 9.54 0.98 9.27
C ASN A 17 9.88 0.11 8.06
N THR A 18 8.89 -0.19 7.22
CA THR A 18 9.10 -0.89 5.95
C THR A 18 9.94 -0.04 5.00
N MET A 19 9.64 1.27 4.87
CA MET A 19 10.50 2.18 4.09
C MET A 19 11.92 2.26 4.65
N GLY A 20 12.08 2.34 5.97
CA GLY A 20 13.39 2.29 6.62
C GLY A 20 14.15 0.98 6.34
N ALA A 21 13.46 -0.15 6.32
CA ALA A 21 14.06 -1.44 5.97
C ALA A 21 14.54 -1.50 4.51
N LEU A 22 13.80 -0.87 3.58
CA LEU A 22 14.23 -0.76 2.18
C LEU A 22 15.48 0.12 2.00
N VAL A 23 15.66 1.11 2.87
CA VAL A 23 16.90 1.92 2.91
C VAL A 23 18.07 1.13 3.46
N LEU A 24 17.86 0.37 4.55
CA LEU A 24 18.93 -0.34 5.25
C LEU A 24 19.37 -1.62 4.55
N GLY A 25 18.44 -2.40 4.02
CA GLY A 25 18.70 -3.74 3.50
C GLY A 25 18.33 -3.93 2.03
N GLY A 26 17.73 -2.92 1.42
CA GLY A 26 17.23 -3.05 0.06
C GLY A 26 16.11 -4.09 -0.08
N VAL A 27 15.80 -4.41 -1.33
CA VAL A 27 14.80 -5.42 -1.70
C VAL A 27 15.38 -6.32 -2.80
N PRO A 28 15.72 -7.56 -2.51
CA PRO A 28 16.24 -8.47 -3.52
C PRO A 28 15.14 -8.86 -4.53
N PRO A 29 15.49 -9.19 -5.79
CA PRO A 29 14.56 -9.82 -6.70
C PRO A 29 13.96 -11.10 -6.09
N GLU A 30 12.67 -11.34 -6.32
CA GLU A 30 11.90 -12.43 -5.73
C GLU A 30 12.52 -13.82 -5.98
N LYS A 31 13.19 -14.02 -7.11
CA LYS A 31 13.89 -15.28 -7.44
C LYS A 31 14.96 -15.71 -6.43
N TYR A 32 15.52 -14.77 -5.65
CA TYR A 32 16.52 -15.04 -4.62
C TYR A 32 15.91 -15.25 -3.23
N TRP A 33 14.71 -14.72 -3.02
CA TRP A 33 13.93 -14.90 -1.79
C TRP A 33 12.44 -14.90 -2.12
N PRO A 34 11.91 -16.04 -2.62
CA PRO A 34 10.52 -16.15 -3.01
C PRO A 34 9.56 -15.89 -1.85
N TYR A 35 8.41 -15.29 -2.14
CA TYR A 35 7.35 -15.11 -1.16
C TYR A 35 6.70 -16.44 -0.80
N VAL A 36 7.05 -16.96 0.38
CA VAL A 36 6.49 -18.16 0.98
C VAL A 36 5.84 -17.79 2.31
N VAL A 37 4.52 -17.93 2.41
CA VAL A 37 3.76 -17.51 3.61
C VAL A 37 4.31 -18.15 4.89
N ALA A 38 4.69 -19.43 4.85
CA ALA A 38 5.24 -20.16 6.01
C ALA A 38 6.60 -19.60 6.49
N ASP A 39 7.32 -18.88 5.64
CA ASP A 39 8.67 -18.36 5.92
C ASP A 39 8.65 -16.89 6.43
N PHE A 40 7.50 -16.36 6.81
CA PHE A 40 7.33 -14.95 7.17
C PHE A 40 8.21 -14.47 8.35
N ASP A 41 8.61 -15.35 9.26
CA ASP A 41 9.54 -15.08 10.37
C ASP A 41 10.97 -15.61 10.12
N LYS A 42 11.20 -16.27 8.97
CA LYS A 42 12.50 -16.80 8.65
C LYS A 42 13.46 -15.69 8.23
N GLU A 43 14.66 -15.72 8.81
CA GLU A 43 15.71 -14.78 8.46
C GLU A 43 16.31 -15.14 7.09
N PRO A 44 16.36 -14.19 6.13
CA PRO A 44 17.07 -14.41 4.88
C PRO A 44 18.57 -14.69 5.10
N PRO A 45 19.18 -15.56 4.29
CA PRO A 45 20.62 -15.76 4.36
C PRO A 45 21.41 -14.53 3.91
N SER A 46 22.65 -14.38 4.38
CA SER A 46 23.52 -13.21 4.12
C SER A 46 23.65 -12.86 2.63
N PHE A 47 23.63 -13.86 1.75
CA PHE A 47 23.63 -13.65 0.30
C PHE A 47 22.45 -12.79 -0.18
N VAL A 48 21.26 -13.02 0.37
CA VAL A 48 20.04 -12.28 0.01
C VAL A 48 20.16 -10.82 0.40
N TYR A 49 20.74 -10.52 1.57
CA TYR A 49 21.05 -9.15 1.99
C TYR A 49 22.08 -8.49 1.08
N ALA A 50 23.16 -9.21 0.74
CA ALA A 50 24.18 -8.70 -0.17
C ALA A 50 23.61 -8.36 -1.55
N VAL A 51 22.69 -9.17 -2.08
CA VAL A 51 21.96 -8.87 -3.32
C VAL A 51 21.00 -7.70 -3.13
N GLY A 52 20.28 -7.67 -2.00
CA GLY A 52 19.33 -6.60 -1.66
C GLY A 52 19.97 -5.22 -1.64
N ASN A 53 21.23 -5.11 -1.19
CA ASN A 53 21.97 -3.85 -1.16
C ASN A 53 22.16 -3.19 -2.55
N ASN A 54 21.96 -3.91 -3.64
CA ASN A 54 21.96 -3.34 -4.99
C ASN A 54 20.60 -2.71 -5.37
N PHE A 55 19.61 -2.78 -4.50
CA PHE A 55 18.25 -2.31 -4.73
C PHE A 55 17.72 -1.57 -3.50
N GLN A 56 18.40 -0.51 -3.10
CA GLN A 56 18.04 0.28 -1.90
C GLN A 56 17.13 1.45 -2.25
N ALA A 57 16.15 1.72 -1.41
CA ALA A 57 15.41 2.97 -1.46
C ALA A 57 16.32 4.11 -0.95
N LEU A 58 16.55 5.12 -1.76
CA LEU A 58 17.38 6.27 -1.38
C LEU A 58 16.56 7.41 -0.79
N LYS A 59 15.36 7.64 -1.33
CA LYS A 59 14.48 8.72 -0.90
C LYS A 59 13.03 8.25 -0.91
N TYR A 60 12.34 8.56 0.15
CA TYR A 60 10.90 8.36 0.28
C TYR A 60 10.25 9.59 0.91
N PHE A 61 8.97 9.76 0.68
CA PHE A 61 8.19 10.92 1.12
C PHE A 61 6.91 10.46 1.82
N CYS A 62 6.61 11.08 2.96
CA CYS A 62 5.35 10.90 3.67
C CYS A 62 4.38 12.03 3.29
N HIS A 63 3.20 11.68 2.77
CA HIS A 63 2.19 12.65 2.37
C HIS A 63 1.39 13.20 3.55
N ASP A 64 1.34 12.46 4.66
CA ASP A 64 0.58 12.75 5.88
C ASP A 64 1.40 12.53 7.15
N PRO A 65 2.52 13.28 7.37
CA PRO A 65 3.37 13.08 8.53
C PRO A 65 2.59 13.16 9.84
N ALA A 66 2.93 12.28 10.79
CA ALA A 66 2.31 12.26 12.11
C ALA A 66 2.39 13.65 12.76
N GLY A 67 1.29 14.11 13.34
CA GLY A 67 1.18 15.44 13.95
C GLY A 67 0.99 16.59 12.95
N SER A 68 0.94 16.32 11.64
CA SER A 68 0.61 17.34 10.65
C SER A 68 -0.86 17.80 10.80
N LYS A 69 -1.12 19.06 10.42
CA LYS A 69 -2.48 19.61 10.36
C LYS A 69 -3.09 19.51 8.95
N LEU A 70 -2.53 18.63 8.09
CA LEU A 70 -3.02 18.46 6.74
C LEU A 70 -4.44 17.90 6.74
N THR A 71 -5.27 18.46 5.88
CA THR A 71 -6.62 17.95 5.61
C THR A 71 -6.52 16.71 4.73
N GLY A 72 -7.52 15.82 4.76
CA GLY A 72 -7.58 14.68 3.86
C GLY A 72 -7.57 15.09 2.38
N ASP A 73 -8.16 16.24 2.03
CA ASP A 73 -8.10 16.79 0.66
C ASP A 73 -6.67 17.19 0.27
N ALA A 74 -5.89 17.79 1.17
CA ALA A 74 -4.49 18.12 0.91
C ALA A 74 -3.63 16.86 0.72
N VAL A 75 -3.84 15.85 1.55
CA VAL A 75 -3.17 14.55 1.41
C VAL A 75 -3.53 13.90 0.06
N LEU A 76 -4.82 13.84 -0.27
CA LEU A 76 -5.30 13.30 -1.54
C LEU A 76 -4.70 14.03 -2.74
N ALA A 77 -4.64 15.36 -2.70
CA ALA A 77 -4.04 16.17 -3.76
C ALA A 77 -2.54 15.85 -3.94
N SER A 78 -1.80 15.71 -2.84
CA SER A 78 -0.38 15.32 -2.85
C SER A 78 -0.20 13.92 -3.45
N VAL A 79 -0.98 12.93 -3.01
CA VAL A 79 -0.95 11.56 -3.54
C VAL A 79 -1.26 11.54 -5.05
N LYS A 80 -2.31 12.23 -5.49
CA LYS A 80 -2.68 12.32 -6.92
C LYS A 80 -1.56 12.95 -7.76
N ALA A 81 -0.88 13.98 -7.25
CA ALA A 81 0.24 14.61 -7.96
C ALA A 81 1.39 13.60 -8.20
N TYR A 82 1.72 12.78 -7.21
CA TYR A 82 2.73 11.73 -7.34
C TYR A 82 2.27 10.63 -8.30
N LEU A 83 1.03 10.17 -8.20
CA LEU A 83 0.45 9.19 -9.13
C LEU A 83 0.46 9.70 -10.58
N ALA A 84 0.14 10.97 -10.81
CA ALA A 84 0.21 11.60 -12.13
C ALA A 84 1.66 11.67 -12.68
N ALA A 85 2.64 11.76 -11.79
CA ALA A 85 4.07 11.67 -12.14
C ALA A 85 4.58 10.22 -12.30
N GLY A 86 3.70 9.21 -12.20
CA GLY A 86 4.06 7.79 -12.31
C GLY A 86 4.65 7.20 -11.03
N VAL A 87 4.56 7.89 -9.89
CA VAL A 87 5.11 7.43 -8.61
C VAL A 87 3.98 6.85 -7.74
N PRO A 88 3.95 5.53 -7.50
CA PRO A 88 2.98 4.88 -6.62
C PRO A 88 3.09 5.34 -5.17
N SER A 89 1.98 5.20 -4.43
CA SER A 89 1.93 5.51 -3.00
C SER A 89 1.40 4.31 -2.21
N MET A 90 2.19 3.82 -1.28
CA MET A 90 1.80 2.79 -0.33
C MET A 90 1.07 3.46 0.85
N PHE A 91 0.02 2.83 1.37
CA PHE A 91 -0.76 3.38 2.48
C PHE A 91 -1.53 2.30 3.23
N GLY A 92 -2.00 2.63 4.44
CA GLY A 92 -2.92 1.83 5.24
C GLY A 92 -4.38 2.27 5.07
N PHE A 93 -5.31 1.34 5.22
CA PHE A 93 -6.73 1.68 5.33
C PHE A 93 -7.44 0.74 6.30
N PHE A 94 -8.57 1.19 6.83
CA PHE A 94 -9.41 0.40 7.70
C PHE A 94 -10.50 -0.35 6.92
N GLY A 95 -10.68 -1.63 7.25
CA GLY A 95 -11.75 -2.46 6.70
C GLY A 95 -12.98 -2.46 7.61
N PHE A 96 -14.16 -2.53 6.98
CA PHE A 96 -15.46 -2.45 7.63
C PHE A 96 -16.34 -3.65 7.25
N PRO A 97 -17.42 -3.96 7.99
CA PRO A 97 -18.31 -5.08 7.67
C PRO A 97 -18.84 -5.08 6.23
N SER A 98 -19.10 -3.89 5.67
CA SER A 98 -19.59 -3.75 4.29
C SER A 98 -18.50 -3.83 3.21
N PHE A 99 -17.27 -4.23 3.54
CA PHE A 99 -16.12 -4.24 2.63
C PHE A 99 -16.39 -4.89 1.27
N GLU A 100 -17.16 -5.96 1.22
CA GLU A 100 -17.51 -6.67 -0.01
C GLU A 100 -18.85 -6.24 -0.62
N GLN A 101 -19.57 -5.32 0.01
CA GLN A 101 -20.90 -4.86 -0.41
C GLN A 101 -20.79 -3.75 -1.47
N THR A 102 -20.30 -4.12 -2.64
CA THR A 102 -19.98 -3.17 -3.73
C THR A 102 -20.64 -3.59 -5.07
N ASP A 103 -20.93 -2.63 -5.91
CA ASP A 103 -21.38 -2.81 -7.30
C ASP A 103 -20.24 -2.81 -8.33
N VAL A 104 -19.00 -2.62 -7.88
CA VAL A 104 -17.81 -2.54 -8.73
C VAL A 104 -16.87 -3.70 -8.44
N LYS A 105 -16.45 -4.43 -9.46
CA LYS A 105 -15.44 -5.47 -9.32
C LYS A 105 -14.15 -4.90 -8.72
N GLY A 106 -13.74 -5.43 -7.57
CA GLY A 106 -12.59 -4.92 -6.80
C GLY A 106 -12.82 -3.55 -6.15
N GLY A 107 -14.04 -3.02 -6.19
CA GLY A 107 -14.39 -1.80 -5.47
C GLY A 107 -14.45 -2.06 -3.96
N ILE A 108 -13.91 -1.13 -3.18
CA ILE A 108 -14.07 -1.10 -1.73
C ILE A 108 -15.07 0.00 -1.42
N PRO A 109 -16.30 -0.33 -0.96
CA PRO A 109 -17.31 0.68 -0.75
C PRO A 109 -16.98 1.54 0.49
N TYR A 110 -17.39 2.80 0.47
CA TYR A 110 -17.35 3.61 1.69
C TYR A 110 -18.28 3.01 2.75
N PRO A 111 -17.85 2.90 4.02
CA PRO A 111 -18.60 2.18 5.04
C PRO A 111 -20.02 2.72 5.24
N ALA A 112 -20.93 1.81 5.62
CA ALA A 112 -22.28 2.16 5.97
C ALA A 112 -22.32 2.97 7.29
N PRO A 113 -23.33 3.82 7.52
CA PRO A 113 -23.44 4.57 8.75
C PRO A 113 -23.46 3.66 9.99
N GLY A 114 -22.66 4.00 10.99
CA GLY A 114 -22.57 3.26 12.25
C GLY A 114 -21.62 2.07 12.25
N GLU A 115 -21.04 1.68 11.12
CA GLU A 115 -20.03 0.64 11.07
C GLU A 115 -18.74 1.08 11.79
N LYS A 116 -18.12 0.12 12.47
CA LYS A 116 -16.82 0.29 13.12
C LYS A 116 -15.76 -0.48 12.35
N ALA A 117 -14.56 0.07 12.29
CA ALA A 117 -13.41 -0.61 11.71
C ALA A 117 -13.15 -1.94 12.44
N GLN A 118 -12.90 -2.99 11.67
CA GLN A 118 -12.66 -4.35 12.18
C GLN A 118 -11.20 -4.77 12.04
N TRP A 119 -10.51 -4.25 11.02
CA TRP A 119 -9.12 -4.59 10.69
C TRP A 119 -8.46 -3.46 9.91
N GLY A 120 -7.14 -3.51 9.84
CA GLY A 120 -6.34 -2.64 8.99
C GLY A 120 -5.58 -3.44 7.93
N HIS A 121 -5.31 -2.82 6.78
CA HIS A 121 -4.59 -3.45 5.69
C HIS A 121 -3.72 -2.42 4.95
N ALA A 122 -2.57 -2.86 4.44
CA ALA A 122 -1.66 -2.04 3.66
C ALA A 122 -1.73 -2.42 2.18
N ILE A 123 -1.87 -1.41 1.32
CA ILE A 123 -1.98 -1.56 -0.13
C ILE A 123 -1.22 -0.46 -0.86
N VAL A 124 -1.21 -0.49 -2.19
CA VAL A 124 -0.53 0.50 -3.03
C VAL A 124 -1.53 1.17 -3.97
N ALA A 125 -1.60 2.50 -3.92
CA ALA A 125 -2.24 3.30 -4.95
C ALA A 125 -1.29 3.43 -6.16
N ILE A 126 -1.81 3.17 -7.36
CA ILE A 126 -1.06 3.18 -8.62
C ILE A 126 -1.68 4.10 -9.68
N GLY A 127 -2.82 4.70 -9.38
CA GLY A 127 -3.55 5.60 -10.26
C GLY A 127 -4.81 6.14 -9.58
N TYR A 128 -5.61 6.87 -10.33
CA TYR A 128 -6.87 7.41 -9.84
C TYR A 128 -7.85 7.69 -11.00
N ASP A 129 -9.12 7.81 -10.66
CA ASP A 129 -10.19 8.25 -11.57
C ASP A 129 -11.18 9.13 -10.80
N ASP A 130 -11.26 10.40 -11.19
CA ASP A 130 -12.11 11.42 -10.55
C ASP A 130 -13.62 11.19 -10.79
N ALA A 131 -13.96 10.43 -11.84
CA ALA A 131 -15.34 10.11 -12.19
C ALA A 131 -15.78 8.73 -11.68
N LYS A 132 -14.87 7.92 -11.14
CA LYS A 132 -15.16 6.57 -10.68
C LYS A 132 -16.21 6.57 -9.59
N LYS A 133 -17.33 5.88 -9.84
CA LYS A 133 -18.39 5.70 -8.85
C LYS A 133 -18.30 4.32 -8.21
N ILE A 134 -18.51 4.26 -6.90
CA ILE A 134 -18.57 3.03 -6.13
C ILE A 134 -19.77 3.14 -5.20
N LYS A 135 -20.69 2.17 -5.30
CA LYS A 135 -21.86 2.11 -4.45
C LYS A 135 -21.67 1.07 -3.37
N ASN A 136 -21.95 1.45 -2.13
CA ASN A 136 -22.16 0.50 -1.05
C ASN A 136 -23.58 -0.09 -1.21
N THR A 137 -23.68 -1.36 -1.55
CA THR A 137 -24.95 -2.00 -1.85
C THR A 137 -25.82 -2.24 -0.61
N GLN A 138 -25.20 -2.26 0.58
CA GLN A 138 -25.90 -2.37 1.84
C GLN A 138 -26.60 -1.06 2.23
N SER A 139 -25.87 0.08 2.15
CA SER A 139 -26.40 1.38 2.54
C SER A 139 -26.98 2.19 1.37
N ASN A 140 -26.86 1.71 0.14
CA ASN A 140 -27.20 2.42 -1.09
C ASN A 140 -26.44 3.75 -1.30
N LYS A 141 -25.42 4.05 -0.51
CA LYS A 141 -24.60 5.25 -0.65
C LYS A 141 -23.61 5.07 -1.80
N THR A 142 -23.51 6.06 -2.66
CA THR A 142 -22.54 6.12 -3.76
C THR A 142 -21.51 7.20 -3.48
N THR A 143 -20.22 6.89 -3.67
CA THR A 143 -19.10 7.85 -3.67
C THR A 143 -18.64 8.10 -5.11
N THR A 144 -17.98 9.25 -5.34
CA THR A 144 -17.43 9.61 -6.65
C THR A 144 -15.97 10.02 -6.50
N GLY A 145 -15.11 9.50 -7.39
CA GLY A 145 -13.67 9.62 -7.32
C GLY A 145 -13.05 8.52 -6.47
N ALA A 146 -12.05 7.81 -7.05
CA ALA A 146 -11.38 6.72 -6.37
C ALA A 146 -9.91 6.60 -6.78
N LEU A 147 -9.09 6.08 -5.87
CA LEU A 147 -7.74 5.60 -6.13
C LEU A 147 -7.83 4.21 -6.77
N LEU A 148 -7.07 3.99 -7.84
CA LEU A 148 -6.79 2.65 -8.36
C LEU A 148 -5.73 2.03 -7.48
N ILE A 149 -6.03 0.87 -6.91
CA ILE A 149 -5.17 0.19 -5.95
C ILE A 149 -4.70 -1.17 -6.47
N ARG A 150 -3.50 -1.57 -6.07
CA ARG A 150 -3.00 -2.94 -6.20
C ARG A 150 -3.00 -3.59 -4.82
N ASN A 151 -3.67 -4.75 -4.71
CA ASN A 151 -3.73 -5.53 -3.49
C ASN A 151 -2.71 -6.70 -3.53
N SER A 152 -2.43 -7.30 -2.35
CA SER A 152 -1.53 -8.44 -2.19
C SER A 152 -2.27 -9.80 -2.10
N TRP A 153 -3.59 -9.84 -2.34
CA TRP A 153 -4.42 -11.05 -2.20
C TRP A 153 -4.52 -11.91 -3.47
N GLY A 154 -3.55 -11.72 -4.38
CA GLY A 154 -3.47 -12.50 -5.61
C GLY A 154 -4.40 -12.04 -6.73
N LYS A 155 -4.29 -12.70 -7.88
CA LYS A 155 -5.00 -12.31 -9.11
C LYS A 155 -6.50 -12.65 -9.10
N THR A 156 -6.95 -13.45 -8.14
CA THR A 156 -8.36 -13.83 -7.99
C THR A 156 -9.17 -12.75 -7.27
N TRP A 157 -8.51 -11.87 -6.52
CA TRP A 157 -9.16 -10.74 -5.88
C TRP A 157 -9.39 -9.61 -6.88
N GLY A 158 -10.56 -8.98 -6.79
CA GLY A 158 -10.90 -7.82 -7.59
C GLY A 158 -10.75 -8.03 -9.09
N ASP A 159 -10.24 -7.04 -9.81
CA ASP A 159 -9.91 -7.17 -11.22
C ASP A 159 -8.44 -7.54 -11.38
N LYS A 160 -8.15 -8.84 -11.37
CA LYS A 160 -6.79 -9.40 -11.50
C LYS A 160 -5.79 -8.89 -10.44
N GLY A 161 -6.26 -8.69 -9.20
CA GLY A 161 -5.47 -8.17 -8.08
C GLY A 161 -5.54 -6.64 -7.92
N TYR A 162 -6.31 -5.96 -8.75
CA TYR A 162 -6.54 -4.51 -8.70
C TYR A 162 -7.95 -4.19 -8.23
N GLY A 163 -8.10 -2.98 -7.70
CA GLY A 163 -9.39 -2.52 -7.20
C GLY A 163 -9.45 -1.00 -7.09
N TRP A 164 -10.49 -0.50 -6.43
CA TRP A 164 -10.77 0.91 -6.31
C TRP A 164 -11.12 1.27 -4.87
N LEU A 165 -10.47 2.30 -4.33
CA LEU A 165 -10.76 2.85 -3.00
C LEU A 165 -11.27 4.28 -3.14
N PRO A 166 -12.49 4.59 -2.62
CA PRO A 166 -13.05 5.94 -2.70
C PRO A 166 -12.15 6.99 -2.08
N TYR A 167 -12.10 8.18 -2.66
CA TYR A 167 -11.41 9.34 -2.08
C TYR A 167 -11.90 9.69 -0.68
N ASP A 168 -13.16 9.38 -0.38
CA ASP A 168 -13.76 9.58 0.93
C ASP A 168 -13.01 8.86 2.07
N TYR A 169 -12.32 7.75 1.80
CA TYR A 169 -11.44 7.10 2.78
C TYR A 169 -10.29 8.01 3.19
N VAL A 170 -9.63 8.66 2.23
CA VAL A 170 -8.53 9.60 2.49
C VAL A 170 -9.04 10.86 3.17
N LYS A 171 -10.14 11.44 2.62
CA LYS A 171 -10.74 12.69 3.12
C LYS A 171 -11.20 12.58 4.56
N ASN A 172 -11.71 11.41 4.97
CA ASN A 172 -12.24 11.16 6.30
C ASN A 172 -11.27 10.38 7.22
N LYS A 173 -9.99 10.27 6.82
CA LYS A 173 -8.93 9.60 7.60
C LYS A 173 -9.26 8.13 7.94
N LEU A 174 -9.94 7.43 7.03
CA LEU A 174 -10.12 5.99 7.05
C LEU A 174 -9.02 5.28 6.25
N ALA A 175 -8.20 6.04 5.54
CA ALA A 175 -6.94 5.64 4.93
C ALA A 175 -5.91 6.70 5.28
N ASP A 176 -4.73 6.26 5.73
CA ASP A 176 -3.64 7.09 6.22
C ASP A 176 -2.27 6.43 6.00
N ASP A 177 -1.21 7.08 6.53
CA ASP A 177 0.18 6.62 6.46
C ASP A 177 0.65 6.44 5.00
N PHE A 178 0.43 7.49 4.18
CA PHE A 178 0.76 7.50 2.75
C PHE A 178 2.24 7.77 2.52
N TRP A 179 2.91 6.82 1.83
CA TRP A 179 4.35 6.89 1.52
C TRP A 179 4.62 6.63 0.04
N SER A 180 5.42 7.50 -0.57
CA SER A 180 5.94 7.31 -1.92
C SER A 180 7.45 7.17 -1.94
N MET A 181 7.97 6.26 -2.77
CA MET A 181 9.40 6.10 -2.99
C MET A 181 9.82 6.96 -4.18
N ASN A 182 10.65 7.98 -3.91
CA ASN A 182 11.04 8.97 -4.93
C ASN A 182 12.29 8.55 -5.71
N SER A 183 13.18 7.80 -5.11
CA SER A 183 14.35 7.27 -5.78
C SER A 183 14.79 5.94 -5.17
N MET A 184 15.31 5.08 -6.02
CA MET A 184 15.89 3.80 -5.69
C MET A 184 17.25 3.69 -6.38
N ASP A 185 18.27 3.27 -5.66
CA ASP A 185 19.51 2.87 -6.30
C ASP A 185 19.35 1.48 -6.90
N TRP A 186 19.80 1.36 -8.13
CA TRP A 186 19.68 0.13 -8.88
C TRP A 186 20.92 -0.08 -9.74
N VAL A 187 21.64 -1.13 -9.47
CA VAL A 187 22.77 -1.55 -10.31
C VAL A 187 22.31 -2.65 -11.26
N SER A 188 22.03 -2.27 -12.51
CA SER A 188 21.84 -3.24 -13.58
C SER A 188 23.19 -3.73 -14.08
N THR A 189 23.65 -4.86 -13.57
CA THR A 189 24.96 -5.42 -13.99
C THR A 189 24.88 -6.25 -15.26
N LYS A 190 23.69 -6.51 -15.81
CA LYS A 190 23.40 -7.45 -16.89
C LYS A 190 23.93 -8.90 -16.65
N GLN A 191 24.85 -9.04 -15.71
CA GLN A 191 25.49 -10.31 -15.34
C GLN A 191 24.58 -11.22 -14.50
N PHE A 192 23.57 -10.65 -13.85
CA PHE A 192 22.64 -11.38 -12.99
C PHE A 192 21.28 -11.66 -13.64
N GLY A 193 21.14 -11.42 -14.95
CA GLY A 193 19.92 -11.72 -15.71
C GLY A 193 18.70 -10.94 -15.22
N LEU A 194 18.88 -9.67 -14.87
CA LEU A 194 17.83 -8.70 -14.53
C LEU A 194 17.44 -7.89 -15.75
#